data_04ea93691496e94d60c46f519d20094c
#
_entry.id   04ea93691496e94d60c46f519d20094c
#
_cell.length_a   1.000
_cell.length_b   1.000
_cell.length_c   1.000
_cell.angle_alpha   90.00
_cell.angle_beta   90.00
_cell.angle_gamma   90.00
#
_symmetry.space_group_name_H-M   'P 1'
#
loop_
_entity.id
_entity.type
_entity.pdbx_description
1 polymer ?
#
loop_
_entity_poly.entity_id
_entity_poly.type
_entity_poly.pdbx_seq_one_letter_code
_entity_poly.pdbx_strand_id
1 'polypeptide(L)'
;KEYLSLRGYSFFFAILKTFLQYSCLVDIRFSPLLYWKKEHFSVKGGKRMKYKRKLAPATTFDFAAMETWLSDMAEDGWIPVDFRGEKVKFQQAEPQKRSYRIAIPRYFDTQPTAKQLEEYHQLGWEFICTYRCKGYLLANITEHPQEPYTDPAVQKKNIEELYQEERYLYLAGMVLGTLFFVGLGLLTWHYLGRNIIDPNWVLEFYGPILFLLLAVFNFYELRLLKRLKTSLEQGLPISHEKDYTKKLQLKRISNLIYAILGITLLLPPLSDIYSAFRPDETQEKAAVSVSPLPYVPMEEITKSASDTEISLYSEPTLFAPLLFQTFEMGDSNSMDTMLLEVRPSFLTEQAFLTLGANGTFPDAFLPSTAEQALVLSSDSFDEGYFYQETSEMQRQMLTLRKGNRLLIVRYRGENRLVDSLSAFLPLLEQDYTIQE
;
A
#
# COMPACT_ATOMS: atom_id res chain seq x y z
N LYS A 1 -25.17 8.82 -0.91
CA LYS A 1 -23.98 8.53 -1.75
C LYS A 1 -22.69 8.32 -0.91
N GLU A 2 -22.57 8.90 0.25
CA GLU A 2 -21.49 8.63 1.24
C GLU A 2 -21.48 7.18 1.78
N TYR A 3 -22.61 6.48 1.74
CA TYR A 3 -22.73 5.09 2.22
C TYR A 3 -21.97 4.04 1.38
N LEU A 4 -21.61 4.33 0.14
CA LEU A 4 -20.88 3.41 -0.73
C LEU A 4 -19.35 3.48 -0.52
N SER A 5 -18.81 4.63 -0.16
CA SER A 5 -17.37 4.78 0.13
C SER A 5 -16.98 4.05 1.42
N LEU A 6 -17.78 4.17 2.47
CA LEU A 6 -17.56 3.49 3.76
C LEU A 6 -17.65 1.96 3.68
N ARG A 7 -18.47 1.42 2.76
CA ARG A 7 -18.55 -0.05 2.56
C ARG A 7 -17.31 -0.62 1.86
N GLY A 8 -16.69 0.13 0.94
CA GLY A 8 -15.44 -0.27 0.28
C GLY A 8 -14.29 -0.40 1.28
N TYR A 9 -14.11 0.57 2.15
CA TYR A 9 -13.09 0.55 3.20
C TYR A 9 -13.32 -0.55 4.23
N SER A 10 -14.58 -0.78 4.64
CA SER A 10 -14.92 -1.85 5.59
C SER A 10 -14.59 -3.24 5.03
N PHE A 11 -14.84 -3.49 3.76
CA PHE A 11 -14.53 -4.74 3.08
C PHE A 11 -13.02 -4.93 2.91
N PHE A 12 -12.29 -3.86 2.54
CA PHE A 12 -10.83 -3.85 2.44
C PHE A 12 -10.17 -4.12 3.80
N PHE A 13 -10.62 -3.46 4.87
CA PHE A 13 -10.14 -3.73 6.23
C PHE A 13 -10.46 -5.14 6.71
N ALA A 14 -11.61 -5.69 6.33
CA ALA A 14 -11.97 -7.07 6.66
C ALA A 14 -11.05 -8.07 5.95
N ILE A 15 -10.77 -7.86 4.65
CA ILE A 15 -9.84 -8.69 3.88
C ILE A 15 -8.41 -8.53 4.41
N LEU A 16 -7.95 -7.30 4.66
CA LEU A 16 -6.62 -7.03 5.23
C LEU A 16 -6.48 -7.67 6.62
N LYS A 17 -7.51 -7.60 7.45
CA LYS A 17 -7.56 -8.24 8.77
C LYS A 17 -7.49 -9.76 8.64
N THR A 18 -8.24 -10.35 7.71
CA THR A 18 -8.22 -11.79 7.43
C THR A 18 -6.86 -12.21 6.89
N PHE A 19 -6.29 -11.43 5.98
CA PHE A 19 -4.98 -11.70 5.36
C PHE A 19 -3.81 -11.54 6.33
N LEU A 20 -3.82 -10.49 7.17
CA LEU A 20 -2.87 -10.31 8.26
C LEU A 20 -3.01 -11.40 9.34
N GLN A 21 -4.19 -11.96 9.50
CA GLN A 21 -4.44 -13.12 10.36
C GLN A 21 -3.81 -14.40 9.80
N TYR A 22 -3.78 -14.59 8.48
CA TYR A 22 -3.23 -15.78 7.82
C TYR A 22 -1.72 -15.73 7.56
N SER A 23 -1.09 -14.55 7.45
CA SER A 23 0.36 -14.40 7.30
C SER A 23 1.05 -14.30 8.68
N CYS A 24 1.37 -15.41 9.33
CA CYS A 24 2.14 -15.49 10.61
C CYS A 24 1.68 -14.61 11.79
N LEU A 25 0.61 -13.81 11.63
CA LEU A 25 -0.05 -13.06 12.70
C LEU A 25 -1.24 -13.82 13.28
N VAL A 26 -1.46 -15.07 12.86
CA VAL A 26 -2.61 -15.89 13.24
C VAL A 26 -2.61 -16.31 14.71
N ASP A 27 -1.56 -16.09 15.45
CA ASP A 27 -1.57 -16.29 16.91
C ASP A 27 -1.93 -15.05 17.73
N ILE A 28 -2.52 -14.05 17.11
CA ILE A 28 -3.39 -13.13 17.85
C ILE A 28 -4.77 -13.80 17.94
N ARG A 29 -4.86 -14.90 18.67
CA ARG A 29 -6.13 -15.24 19.32
C ARG A 29 -6.54 -13.99 20.07
N PHE A 30 -7.67 -13.43 19.66
CA PHE A 30 -8.35 -12.33 20.32
C PHE A 30 -8.45 -12.58 21.82
N SER A 31 -7.43 -12.24 22.54
CA SER A 31 -7.45 -11.92 23.95
C SER A 31 -6.47 -10.77 24.23
N PRO A 32 -6.70 -9.58 23.64
CA PRO A 32 -5.87 -8.43 24.00
C PRO A 32 -6.27 -7.81 25.34
N LEU A 33 -7.40 -8.21 25.94
CA LEU A 33 -7.93 -7.55 27.13
C LEU A 33 -7.89 -8.39 28.41
N LEU A 34 -7.56 -9.68 28.34
CA LEU A 34 -7.60 -10.56 29.51
C LEU A 34 -6.26 -11.19 29.91
N TYR A 35 -5.19 -10.99 29.17
CA TYR A 35 -3.86 -11.48 29.53
C TYR A 35 -2.84 -10.37 29.75
N TRP A 36 -3.25 -9.25 30.33
CA TRP A 36 -2.37 -8.46 31.20
C TRP A 36 -2.24 -9.20 32.54
N LYS A 37 -1.82 -10.46 32.49
CA LYS A 37 -1.30 -11.09 33.68
C LYS A 37 -0.02 -10.33 34.02
N LYS A 38 -0.07 -9.53 35.09
CA LYS A 38 1.11 -8.98 35.74
C LYS A 38 2.20 -10.03 35.67
N GLU A 39 3.24 -9.79 34.82
CA GLU A 39 4.48 -10.51 34.96
C GLU A 39 4.94 -10.18 36.37
N HIS A 40 4.81 -11.13 37.28
CA HIS A 40 5.40 -11.02 38.59
C HIS A 40 6.88 -10.83 38.37
N PHE A 41 7.35 -9.63 38.66
CA PHE A 41 8.76 -9.34 38.80
C PHE A 41 9.32 -10.25 39.89
N SER A 42 9.85 -11.41 39.48
CA SER A 42 10.65 -12.22 40.39
C SER A 42 11.96 -11.49 40.63
N VAL A 43 11.99 -10.77 41.71
CA VAL A 43 13.21 -10.16 42.24
C VAL A 43 14.00 -11.29 42.90
N LYS A 44 14.83 -12.01 42.14
CA LYS A 44 15.95 -12.77 42.73
C LYS A 44 17.15 -11.82 42.80
N GLY A 45 17.45 -11.31 44.00
CA GLY A 45 18.69 -10.59 44.31
C GLY A 45 18.86 -9.25 43.58
N GLY A 46 18.21 -8.18 44.02
CA GLY A 46 18.62 -6.77 43.92
C GLY A 46 19.02 -6.13 42.59
N LYS A 47 19.33 -6.87 41.54
CA LYS A 47 19.67 -6.34 40.23
C LYS A 47 18.45 -6.37 39.28
N ARG A 48 18.03 -5.18 38.87
CA ARG A 48 16.97 -5.00 37.86
C ARG A 48 17.43 -5.57 36.54
N MET A 49 16.88 -6.73 36.10
CA MET A 49 17.20 -7.32 34.79
C MET A 49 16.78 -6.39 33.67
N LYS A 50 17.67 -6.12 32.72
CA LYS A 50 17.38 -5.31 31.55
C LYS A 50 16.95 -6.20 30.40
N TYR A 51 15.87 -5.79 29.72
CA TYR A 51 15.36 -6.44 28.52
C TYR A 51 15.40 -5.49 27.34
N LYS A 52 15.66 -6.02 26.14
CA LYS A 52 15.47 -5.30 24.88
C LYS A 52 14.76 -6.16 23.85
N ARG A 53 14.07 -5.52 22.92
CA ARG A 53 13.48 -6.18 21.75
C ARG A 53 14.19 -5.73 20.49
N LYS A 54 14.58 -6.68 19.64
CA LYS A 54 15.16 -6.41 18.33
C LYS A 54 14.37 -7.13 17.25
N LEU A 55 14.29 -6.52 16.07
CA LEU A 55 13.77 -7.17 14.88
C LEU A 55 14.76 -8.24 14.41
N ALA A 56 14.23 -9.41 14.08
CA ALA A 56 15.01 -10.48 13.49
C ALA A 56 15.52 -10.07 12.09
N PRO A 57 16.79 -10.33 11.75
CA PRO A 57 17.39 -9.90 10.49
C PRO A 57 16.91 -10.70 9.29
N ALA A 58 16.40 -11.88 9.50
CA ALA A 58 16.07 -12.84 8.46
C ALA A 58 14.60 -13.26 8.51
N THR A 59 14.13 -13.81 7.41
CA THR A 59 12.78 -14.38 7.27
C THR A 59 12.65 -15.73 7.97
N THR A 60 11.46 -16.35 7.89
CA THR A 60 11.14 -17.53 8.70
C THR A 60 12.05 -18.72 8.41
N PHE A 61 12.39 -18.95 7.15
CA PHE A 61 13.15 -20.15 6.72
C PHE A 61 14.63 -19.91 6.45
N ASP A 62 15.18 -18.76 6.81
CA ASP A 62 16.62 -18.51 6.74
C ASP A 62 17.30 -18.79 8.07
N PHE A 63 17.34 -20.05 8.44
CA PHE A 63 17.83 -20.53 9.74
C PHE A 63 19.28 -20.12 9.99
N ALA A 64 20.16 -20.31 9.01
CA ALA A 64 21.58 -19.99 9.14
C ALA A 64 21.82 -18.53 9.54
N ALA A 65 21.20 -17.58 8.86
CA ALA A 65 21.31 -16.17 9.18
C ALA A 65 20.74 -15.82 10.56
N MET A 66 19.68 -16.51 10.98
CA MET A 66 19.05 -16.32 12.28
C MET A 66 19.93 -16.86 13.41
N GLU A 67 20.45 -18.08 13.26
CA GLU A 67 21.33 -18.71 14.25
C GLU A 67 22.62 -17.93 14.45
N THR A 68 23.27 -17.50 13.36
CA THR A 68 24.47 -16.64 13.43
C THR A 68 24.17 -15.34 14.20
N TRP A 69 23.07 -14.65 13.84
CA TRP A 69 22.70 -13.41 14.53
C TRP A 69 22.43 -13.60 16.02
N LEU A 70 21.79 -14.70 16.43
CA LEU A 70 21.53 -15.00 17.84
C LEU A 70 22.83 -15.28 18.59
N SER A 71 23.79 -15.95 17.94
CA SER A 71 25.11 -16.20 18.51
C SER A 71 25.91 -14.91 18.72
N ASP A 72 25.93 -14.02 17.74
CA ASP A 72 26.56 -12.69 17.85
C ASP A 72 25.91 -11.85 18.97
N MET A 73 24.57 -11.96 19.09
CA MET A 73 23.84 -11.29 20.17
C MET A 73 24.25 -11.80 21.57
N ALA A 74 24.53 -13.10 21.71
CA ALA A 74 25.00 -13.68 22.96
C ALA A 74 26.45 -13.24 23.28
N GLU A 75 27.31 -13.13 22.27
CA GLU A 75 28.67 -12.55 22.42
C GLU A 75 28.60 -11.08 22.83
N ASP A 76 27.58 -10.33 22.41
CA ASP A 76 27.28 -8.96 22.84
C ASP A 76 26.65 -8.88 24.28
N GLY A 77 26.45 -10.00 24.98
CA GLY A 77 25.81 -10.08 26.29
C GLY A 77 24.28 -9.99 26.26
N TRP A 78 23.63 -10.49 25.18
CA TRP A 78 22.18 -10.49 25.04
C TRP A 78 21.65 -11.88 24.67
N ILE A 79 20.97 -12.52 25.62
CA ILE A 79 20.43 -13.88 25.46
C ILE A 79 18.96 -13.79 25.04
N PRO A 80 18.50 -14.52 23.98
CA PRO A 80 17.11 -14.60 23.60
C PRO A 80 16.30 -15.33 24.68
N VAL A 81 15.11 -14.79 25.00
CA VAL A 81 14.21 -15.40 26.00
C VAL A 81 12.81 -15.64 25.43
N ASP A 82 12.46 -14.96 24.33
CA ASP A 82 11.14 -15.10 23.71
C ASP A 82 11.22 -14.66 22.24
N PHE A 83 10.56 -15.38 21.36
CA PHE A 83 10.53 -15.13 19.93
C PHE A 83 9.09 -14.96 19.43
N ARG A 84 8.59 -13.73 19.43
CA ARG A 84 7.23 -13.42 18.99
C ARG A 84 7.23 -12.77 17.60
N GLY A 85 6.77 -13.52 16.60
CA GLY A 85 6.68 -13.07 15.21
C GLY A 85 8.04 -12.57 14.69
N GLU A 86 8.13 -11.29 14.35
CA GLU A 86 9.32 -10.66 13.81
C GLU A 86 10.29 -10.11 14.88
N LYS A 87 9.90 -10.10 16.14
CA LYS A 87 10.68 -9.49 17.24
C LYS A 87 11.15 -10.55 18.23
N VAL A 88 12.44 -10.47 18.57
CA VAL A 88 13.05 -11.28 19.61
C VAL A 88 13.24 -10.45 20.87
N LYS A 89 12.79 -10.97 22.01
CA LYS A 89 13.04 -10.39 23.33
C LYS A 89 14.33 -10.98 23.86
N PHE A 90 15.28 -10.10 24.21
CA PHE A 90 16.55 -10.45 24.79
C PHE A 90 16.60 -9.98 26.24
N GLN A 91 17.31 -10.74 27.05
CA GLN A 91 17.70 -10.40 28.42
C GLN A 91 19.19 -10.10 28.46
N GLN A 92 19.61 -9.07 29.19
CA GLN A 92 21.01 -8.78 29.41
C GLN A 92 21.64 -9.87 30.29
N ALA A 93 22.77 -10.39 29.85
CA ALA A 93 23.58 -11.39 30.54
C ALA A 93 25.06 -11.01 30.36
N GLU A 94 25.96 -11.79 30.96
CA GLU A 94 27.38 -11.68 30.65
C GLU A 94 27.64 -12.13 29.21
N PRO A 95 28.56 -11.45 28.49
CA PRO A 95 28.96 -11.88 27.14
C PRO A 95 29.46 -13.33 27.19
N GLN A 96 28.92 -14.16 26.31
CA GLN A 96 29.26 -15.58 26.23
C GLN A 96 29.20 -16.09 24.81
N LYS A 97 30.15 -16.95 24.47
CA LYS A 97 30.13 -17.67 23.20
C LYS A 97 29.07 -18.79 23.28
N ARG A 98 27.95 -18.56 22.64
CA ARG A 98 26.82 -19.51 22.67
C ARG A 98 26.29 -19.73 21.28
N SER A 99 26.15 -21.00 20.89
CA SER A 99 25.59 -21.39 19.62
C SER A 99 24.10 -21.67 19.74
N TYR A 100 23.35 -21.33 18.72
CA TYR A 100 21.91 -21.58 18.65
C TYR A 100 21.57 -22.48 17.48
N ARG A 101 20.50 -23.26 17.62
CA ARG A 101 19.93 -24.10 16.56
C ARG A 101 18.41 -23.96 16.52
N ILE A 102 17.87 -23.96 15.31
CA ILE A 102 16.42 -23.99 15.10
C ILE A 102 16.04 -25.41 14.70
N ALA A 103 15.36 -26.09 15.60
CA ALA A 103 14.88 -27.45 15.39
C ALA A 103 13.44 -27.41 14.87
N ILE A 104 13.18 -28.10 13.75
CA ILE A 104 11.85 -28.26 13.18
C ILE A 104 11.33 -29.66 13.53
N PRO A 105 10.44 -29.81 14.51
CA PRO A 105 9.88 -31.09 14.88
C PRO A 105 8.88 -31.57 13.81
N ARG A 106 8.64 -32.87 13.77
CA ARG A 106 7.63 -33.45 12.88
C ARG A 106 6.22 -32.96 13.19
N TYR A 107 5.90 -32.89 14.47
CA TYR A 107 4.66 -32.29 14.97
C TYR A 107 5.04 -31.13 15.86
N PHE A 108 4.63 -29.95 15.47
CA PHE A 108 4.88 -28.74 16.25
C PHE A 108 3.82 -28.61 17.35
N ASP A 109 4.29 -28.50 18.58
CA ASP A 109 3.48 -28.08 19.71
C ASP A 109 4.10 -26.83 20.32
N THR A 110 3.35 -26.11 21.14
CA THR A 110 3.80 -24.86 21.80
C THR A 110 5.00 -25.08 22.72
N GLN A 111 5.19 -26.31 23.21
CA GLN A 111 6.35 -26.72 23.99
C GLN A 111 6.79 -28.12 23.61
N PRO A 112 8.11 -28.43 23.64
CA PRO A 112 8.60 -29.77 23.47
C PRO A 112 8.04 -30.70 24.59
N THR A 113 7.81 -31.94 24.24
CA THR A 113 7.46 -32.96 25.25
C THR A 113 8.64 -33.22 26.18
N ALA A 114 8.36 -33.77 27.38
CA ALA A 114 9.42 -34.12 28.35
C ALA A 114 10.48 -35.04 27.72
N LYS A 115 10.03 -35.98 26.85
CA LYS A 115 10.96 -36.87 26.12
C LYS A 115 11.85 -36.11 25.15
N GLN A 116 11.32 -35.17 24.38
CA GLN A 116 12.10 -34.33 23.47
C GLN A 116 13.08 -33.43 24.21
N LEU A 117 12.69 -32.85 25.35
CA LEU A 117 13.60 -32.07 26.19
C LEU A 117 14.78 -32.88 26.67
N GLU A 118 14.54 -34.13 27.11
CA GLU A 118 15.59 -35.06 27.53
C GLU A 118 16.50 -35.45 26.37
N GLU A 119 15.94 -35.75 25.19
CA GLU A 119 16.71 -36.02 23.96
C GLU A 119 17.60 -34.84 23.58
N TYR A 120 17.09 -33.62 23.58
CA TYR A 120 17.89 -32.42 23.30
C TYR A 120 19.00 -32.22 24.34
N HIS A 121 18.70 -32.44 25.61
CA HIS A 121 19.69 -32.31 26.68
C HIS A 121 20.83 -33.30 26.53
N GLN A 122 20.54 -34.57 26.19
CA GLN A 122 21.55 -35.59 25.92
C GLN A 122 22.46 -35.24 24.75
N LEU A 123 21.95 -34.51 23.75
CA LEU A 123 22.72 -34.01 22.60
C LEU A 123 23.49 -32.71 22.91
N GLY A 124 23.38 -32.18 24.11
CA GLY A 124 24.05 -30.95 24.52
C GLY A 124 23.30 -29.66 24.23
N TRP A 125 21.97 -29.72 24.11
CA TRP A 125 21.10 -28.58 23.85
C TRP A 125 20.08 -28.36 24.97
N GLU A 126 19.77 -27.08 25.24
CA GLU A 126 18.63 -26.71 26.05
C GLU A 126 17.57 -25.94 25.23
N PHE A 127 16.32 -26.18 25.51
CA PHE A 127 15.21 -25.45 24.92
C PHE A 127 15.09 -24.06 25.51
N ILE A 128 15.05 -23.03 24.65
CA ILE A 128 14.91 -21.63 25.06
C ILE A 128 13.46 -21.14 24.89
N CYS A 129 12.93 -21.25 23.69
CA CYS A 129 11.55 -20.83 23.36
C CYS A 129 11.10 -21.40 22.01
N THR A 130 9.82 -21.19 21.69
CA THR A 130 9.32 -21.52 20.35
C THR A 130 9.85 -20.54 19.32
N TYR A 131 10.14 -21.04 18.13
CA TYR A 131 10.58 -20.28 16.98
C TYR A 131 9.41 -20.06 16.01
N ARG A 132 8.84 -18.84 16.00
CA ARG A 132 7.79 -18.40 15.05
C ARG A 132 6.66 -19.41 14.81
N CYS A 133 6.25 -20.13 15.83
CA CYS A 133 5.22 -21.20 15.74
C CYS A 133 5.51 -22.26 14.66
N LYS A 134 6.80 -22.49 14.32
CA LYS A 134 7.22 -23.47 13.33
C LYS A 134 8.28 -24.43 13.87
N GLY A 135 8.90 -24.11 14.97
CA GLY A 135 9.97 -24.92 15.56
C GLY A 135 10.37 -24.48 16.95
N TYR A 136 11.50 -24.97 17.41
CA TYR A 136 12.09 -24.71 18.72
C TYR A 136 13.44 -24.06 18.57
N LEU A 137 13.69 -23.01 19.37
CA LEU A 137 15.01 -22.43 19.51
C LEU A 137 15.75 -23.15 20.62
N LEU A 138 16.87 -23.74 20.27
CA LEU A 138 17.77 -24.44 21.17
C LEU A 138 19.07 -23.66 21.34
N ALA A 139 19.68 -23.75 22.51
CA ALA A 139 21.00 -23.20 22.76
C ALA A 139 21.93 -24.28 23.31
N ASN A 140 23.22 -24.21 22.96
CA ASN A 140 24.17 -25.20 23.46
C ASN A 140 24.43 -25.07 24.96
N ILE A 141 24.60 -26.24 25.63
CA ILE A 141 25.04 -26.36 27.03
C ILE A 141 26.45 -26.96 27.13
N THR A 142 26.97 -27.53 26.06
CA THR A 142 28.31 -28.08 25.95
C THR A 142 29.09 -27.33 24.87
N GLU A 143 30.42 -27.41 24.90
CA GLU A 143 31.25 -26.76 23.86
C GLU A 143 31.12 -27.40 22.49
N HIS A 144 30.88 -28.73 22.45
CA HIS A 144 30.74 -29.50 21.23
C HIS A 144 29.41 -30.29 21.23
N PRO A 145 28.27 -29.61 21.07
CA PRO A 145 26.98 -30.30 21.01
C PRO A 145 26.86 -31.10 19.72
N GLN A 146 26.15 -32.23 19.78
CA GLN A 146 25.78 -32.97 18.58
C GLN A 146 24.60 -32.27 17.88
N GLU A 147 24.48 -32.39 16.55
CA GLU A 147 23.33 -31.80 15.86
C GLU A 147 22.01 -32.35 16.41
N PRO A 148 20.98 -31.50 16.58
CA PRO A 148 19.69 -31.90 17.16
C PRO A 148 19.01 -33.07 16.44
N TYR A 149 19.30 -33.22 15.16
CA TYR A 149 18.88 -34.34 14.35
C TYR A 149 20.10 -35.10 13.85
N THR A 150 20.43 -36.19 14.52
CA THR A 150 21.56 -37.08 14.14
C THR A 150 21.29 -37.86 12.87
N ASP A 151 20.01 -38.07 12.52
CA ASP A 151 19.60 -38.74 11.28
C ASP A 151 19.14 -37.70 10.23
N PRO A 152 19.89 -37.49 9.14
CA PRO A 152 19.51 -36.61 8.03
C PRO A 152 18.16 -36.98 7.40
N ALA A 153 17.77 -38.26 7.45
CA ALA A 153 16.49 -38.71 6.89
C ALA A 153 15.29 -38.15 7.70
N VAL A 154 15.44 -38.06 9.02
CA VAL A 154 14.41 -37.46 9.90
C VAL A 154 14.29 -35.96 9.62
N GLN A 155 15.41 -35.25 9.51
CA GLN A 155 15.43 -33.81 9.20
C GLN A 155 14.78 -33.53 7.84
N LYS A 156 15.15 -34.32 6.82
CA LYS A 156 14.55 -34.23 5.47
C LYS A 156 13.03 -34.38 5.54
N LYS A 157 12.55 -35.41 6.27
CA LYS A 157 11.11 -35.68 6.39
C LYS A 157 10.37 -34.54 7.08
N ASN A 158 10.92 -33.99 8.17
CA ASN A 158 10.30 -32.88 8.88
C ASN A 158 10.20 -31.61 8.00
N ILE A 159 11.23 -31.29 7.23
CA ILE A 159 11.22 -30.17 6.29
C ILE A 159 10.27 -30.43 5.11
N GLU A 160 10.15 -31.66 4.66
CA GLU A 160 9.21 -32.02 3.60
C GLU A 160 7.75 -31.86 4.05
N GLU A 161 7.41 -32.34 5.24
CA GLU A 161 6.07 -32.15 5.84
C GLU A 161 5.78 -30.66 6.00
N LEU A 162 6.69 -29.86 6.57
CA LEU A 162 6.57 -28.42 6.66
C LEU A 162 6.37 -27.74 5.29
N TYR A 163 7.11 -28.19 4.25
CA TYR A 163 6.94 -27.68 2.90
C TYR A 163 5.56 -28.01 2.33
N GLN A 164 5.04 -29.20 2.57
CA GLN A 164 3.70 -29.59 2.11
C GLN A 164 2.60 -28.77 2.77
N GLU A 165 2.73 -28.46 4.09
CA GLU A 165 1.78 -27.63 4.82
C GLU A 165 1.81 -26.16 4.35
N GLU A 166 3.00 -25.59 4.20
CA GLU A 166 3.17 -24.18 3.94
C GLU A 166 2.99 -23.80 2.47
N ARG A 167 3.33 -24.69 1.52
CA ARG A 167 3.33 -24.37 0.08
C ARG A 167 1.98 -23.87 -0.43
N TYR A 168 0.90 -24.48 0.02
CA TYR A 168 -0.44 -24.08 -0.44
C TYR A 168 -0.83 -22.70 0.07
N LEU A 169 -0.44 -22.37 1.30
CA LEU A 169 -0.68 -21.07 1.88
C LEU A 169 0.09 -19.97 1.12
N TYR A 170 1.38 -20.19 0.87
CA TYR A 170 2.19 -19.23 0.11
C TYR A 170 1.75 -19.11 -1.35
N LEU A 171 1.39 -20.22 -2.01
CA LEU A 171 0.84 -20.21 -3.37
C LEU A 171 -0.49 -19.45 -3.42
N ALA A 172 -1.39 -19.72 -2.48
CA ALA A 172 -2.65 -18.98 -2.39
C ALA A 172 -2.42 -17.48 -2.17
N GLY A 173 -1.49 -17.11 -1.27
CA GLY A 173 -1.09 -15.73 -1.03
C GLY A 173 -0.51 -15.04 -2.27
N MET A 174 0.29 -15.76 -3.07
CA MET A 174 0.81 -15.24 -4.34
C MET A 174 -0.30 -15.02 -5.37
N VAL A 175 -1.17 -16.02 -5.56
CA VAL A 175 -2.27 -15.94 -6.53
C VAL A 175 -3.23 -14.81 -6.15
N LEU A 176 -3.68 -14.77 -4.90
CA LEU A 176 -4.58 -13.71 -4.42
C LEU A 176 -3.91 -12.34 -4.50
N GLY A 177 -2.66 -12.21 -4.04
CA GLY A 177 -1.92 -10.95 -4.15
C GLY A 177 -1.79 -10.46 -5.58
N THR A 178 -1.52 -11.37 -6.52
CA THR A 178 -1.44 -11.02 -7.95
C THR A 178 -2.80 -10.65 -8.53
N LEU A 179 -3.86 -11.39 -8.20
CA LEU A 179 -5.22 -11.08 -8.66
C LEU A 179 -5.69 -9.71 -8.14
N PHE A 180 -5.46 -9.41 -6.87
CA PHE A 180 -5.79 -8.09 -6.31
C PHE A 180 -4.93 -6.98 -6.90
N PHE A 181 -3.63 -7.20 -7.10
CA PHE A 181 -2.76 -6.24 -7.79
C PHE A 181 -3.28 -5.90 -9.18
N VAL A 182 -3.59 -6.93 -9.99
CA VAL A 182 -4.11 -6.72 -11.35
C VAL A 182 -5.50 -6.08 -11.32
N GLY A 183 -6.42 -6.60 -10.51
CA GLY A 183 -7.78 -6.10 -10.41
C GLY A 183 -7.85 -4.64 -9.95
N LEU A 184 -7.15 -4.29 -8.88
CA LEU A 184 -7.07 -2.91 -8.39
C LEU A 184 -6.30 -2.01 -9.36
N GLY A 185 -5.23 -2.53 -9.98
CA GLY A 185 -4.49 -1.78 -10.99
C GLY A 185 -5.33 -1.43 -12.22
N LEU A 186 -6.15 -2.37 -12.71
CA LEU A 186 -7.09 -2.11 -13.79
C LEU A 186 -8.18 -1.11 -13.38
N LEU A 187 -8.66 -1.20 -12.15
CA LEU A 187 -9.64 -0.26 -11.61
C LEU A 187 -9.04 1.15 -11.50
N THR A 188 -7.84 1.27 -10.92
CA THR A 188 -7.10 2.55 -10.85
C THR A 188 -6.85 3.13 -12.24
N TRP A 189 -6.49 2.29 -13.21
CA TRP A 189 -6.32 2.70 -14.61
C TRP A 189 -7.62 3.18 -15.24
N HIS A 190 -8.73 2.48 -14.99
CA HIS A 190 -10.06 2.84 -15.51
C HIS A 190 -10.52 4.21 -15.01
N TYR A 191 -10.22 4.55 -13.75
CA TYR A 191 -10.57 5.84 -13.13
C TYR A 191 -9.40 6.84 -13.10
N LEU A 192 -8.38 6.65 -13.95
CA LEU A 192 -7.13 7.41 -13.88
C LEU A 192 -7.34 8.93 -13.92
N GLY A 193 -8.20 9.42 -14.81
CA GLY A 193 -8.46 10.85 -14.92
C GLY A 193 -9.00 11.44 -13.62
N ARG A 194 -9.97 10.77 -12.99
CA ARG A 194 -10.50 11.17 -11.68
C ARG A 194 -9.42 11.14 -10.61
N ASN A 195 -8.62 10.07 -10.59
CA ASN A 195 -7.58 9.89 -9.59
C ASN A 195 -6.46 10.93 -9.72
N ILE A 196 -6.19 11.43 -10.92
CA ILE A 196 -5.18 12.47 -11.17
C ILE A 196 -5.56 13.81 -10.52
N ILE A 197 -6.85 14.15 -10.53
CA ILE A 197 -7.37 15.41 -9.99
C ILE A 197 -7.79 15.31 -8.51
N ASP A 198 -7.89 14.10 -7.95
CA ASP A 198 -8.23 13.89 -6.55
C ASP A 198 -7.00 14.10 -5.66
N PRO A 199 -7.02 14.99 -4.66
CA PRO A 199 -5.91 15.15 -3.73
C PRO A 199 -5.60 13.88 -2.92
N ASN A 200 -6.56 12.94 -2.81
CA ASN A 200 -6.39 11.65 -2.15
C ASN A 200 -5.92 10.53 -3.10
N TRP A 201 -5.52 10.84 -4.32
CA TRP A 201 -5.06 9.89 -5.36
C TRP A 201 -4.05 8.85 -4.85
N VAL A 202 -3.27 9.24 -3.87
CA VAL A 202 -2.24 8.41 -3.23
C VAL A 202 -2.80 7.07 -2.76
N LEU A 203 -4.02 7.06 -2.22
CA LEU A 203 -4.68 5.84 -1.72
C LEU A 203 -5.00 4.84 -2.83
N GLU A 204 -5.40 5.33 -3.98
CA GLU A 204 -5.78 4.49 -5.12
C GLU A 204 -4.58 3.70 -5.67
N PHE A 205 -3.37 4.28 -5.60
CA PHE A 205 -2.14 3.62 -6.05
C PHE A 205 -1.52 2.69 -5.00
N TYR A 206 -1.80 2.90 -3.70
CA TYR A 206 -1.21 2.07 -2.65
C TYR A 206 -1.77 0.65 -2.62
N GLY A 207 -3.06 0.48 -2.88
CA GLY A 207 -3.69 -0.83 -2.88
C GLY A 207 -2.97 -1.84 -3.78
N PRO A 208 -2.82 -1.55 -5.08
CA PRO A 208 -2.08 -2.41 -5.99
C PRO A 208 -0.65 -2.69 -5.53
N ILE A 209 0.10 -1.66 -5.12
CA ILE A 209 1.49 -1.82 -4.68
C ILE A 209 1.60 -2.74 -3.46
N LEU A 210 0.71 -2.58 -2.48
CA LEU A 210 0.69 -3.42 -1.28
C LEU A 210 0.48 -4.89 -1.62
N PHE A 211 -0.46 -5.20 -2.52
CA PHE A 211 -0.74 -6.57 -2.94
C PHE A 211 0.39 -7.17 -3.77
N LEU A 212 1.07 -6.36 -4.58
CA LEU A 212 2.28 -6.80 -5.29
C LEU A 212 3.40 -7.17 -4.29
N LEU A 213 3.66 -6.32 -3.30
CA LEU A 213 4.66 -6.59 -2.27
C LEU A 213 4.34 -7.86 -1.48
N LEU A 214 3.06 -8.08 -1.19
CA LEU A 214 2.61 -9.30 -0.54
C LEU A 214 2.85 -10.54 -1.40
N ALA A 215 2.55 -10.49 -2.69
CA ALA A 215 2.82 -11.60 -3.63
C ALA A 215 4.32 -11.91 -3.70
N VAL A 216 5.18 -10.87 -3.80
CA VAL A 216 6.65 -11.00 -3.82
C VAL A 216 7.17 -11.60 -2.52
N PHE A 217 6.64 -11.19 -1.37
CA PHE A 217 7.02 -11.75 -0.08
C PHE A 217 6.71 -13.25 0.00
N ASN A 218 5.49 -13.65 -0.36
CA ASN A 218 5.09 -15.06 -0.36
C ASN A 218 5.95 -15.89 -1.32
N PHE A 219 6.28 -15.36 -2.50
CA PHE A 219 7.20 -16.01 -3.44
C PHE A 219 8.59 -16.21 -2.84
N TYR A 220 9.11 -15.21 -2.15
CA TYR A 220 10.44 -15.29 -1.53
C TYR A 220 10.50 -16.35 -0.43
N GLU A 221 9.50 -16.39 0.47
CA GLU A 221 9.41 -17.39 1.53
C GLU A 221 9.31 -18.82 0.97
N LEU A 222 8.43 -19.01 -0.01
CA LEU A 222 8.27 -20.31 -0.68
C LEU A 222 9.56 -20.76 -1.36
N ARG A 223 10.28 -19.83 -2.01
CA ARG A 223 11.58 -20.13 -2.65
C ARG A 223 12.64 -20.55 -1.65
N LEU A 224 12.70 -19.92 -0.48
CA LEU A 224 13.63 -20.29 0.59
C LEU A 224 13.32 -21.70 1.12
N LEU A 225 12.07 -21.96 1.43
CA LEU A 225 11.63 -23.26 1.92
C LEU A 225 11.88 -24.37 0.89
N LYS A 226 11.63 -24.11 -0.40
CA LYS A 226 11.94 -25.02 -1.49
C LYS A 226 13.45 -25.31 -1.61
N ARG A 227 14.30 -24.28 -1.49
CA ARG A 227 15.75 -24.44 -1.52
C ARG A 227 16.24 -25.30 -0.37
N LEU A 228 15.71 -25.07 0.84
CA LEU A 228 16.05 -25.87 2.02
C LEU A 228 15.70 -27.35 1.80
N LYS A 229 14.49 -27.62 1.31
CA LYS A 229 14.04 -28.99 0.94
C LYS A 229 15.01 -29.62 -0.08
N THR A 230 15.30 -28.92 -1.17
CA THR A 230 16.18 -29.45 -2.26
C THR A 230 17.59 -29.72 -1.76
N SER A 231 18.18 -28.87 -0.92
CA SER A 231 19.50 -29.11 -0.33
C SER A 231 19.52 -30.41 0.48
N LEU A 232 18.51 -30.66 1.28
CA LEU A 232 18.39 -31.90 2.06
C LEU A 232 18.11 -33.12 1.19
N GLU A 233 17.38 -32.99 0.08
CA GLU A 233 17.20 -34.05 -0.92
C GLU A 233 18.52 -34.46 -1.57
N GLN A 234 19.43 -33.51 -1.75
CA GLN A 234 20.79 -33.73 -2.27
C GLN A 234 21.77 -34.27 -1.20
N GLY A 235 21.29 -34.48 0.04
CA GLY A 235 22.14 -34.97 1.13
C GLY A 235 23.06 -33.88 1.71
N LEU A 236 22.86 -32.60 1.35
CA LEU A 236 23.65 -31.52 1.89
C LEU A 236 23.08 -31.12 3.28
N PRO A 237 23.96 -30.96 4.29
CA PRO A 237 23.51 -30.52 5.62
C PRO A 237 22.97 -29.07 5.56
N ILE A 238 22.12 -28.73 6.51
CA ILE A 238 21.69 -27.34 6.68
C ILE A 238 22.91 -26.51 7.07
N SER A 239 23.17 -25.43 6.34
CA SER A 239 24.20 -24.46 6.74
C SER A 239 23.74 -23.71 7.98
N HIS A 240 24.63 -23.54 8.96
CA HIS A 240 24.37 -22.85 10.22
C HIS A 240 25.09 -21.51 10.34
N GLU A 241 25.93 -21.19 9.37
CA GLU A 241 26.67 -19.91 9.34
C GLU A 241 26.36 -19.15 8.05
N LYS A 242 25.97 -17.89 8.22
CA LYS A 242 25.67 -17.03 7.08
C LYS A 242 25.71 -15.55 7.49
N ASP A 243 26.40 -14.73 6.69
CA ASP A 243 26.35 -13.29 6.84
C ASP A 243 24.89 -12.79 6.69
N TYR A 244 24.41 -12.11 7.71
CA TYR A 244 23.07 -11.53 7.77
C TYR A 244 23.05 -10.01 7.65
N THR A 245 24.20 -9.32 7.59
CA THR A 245 24.30 -7.86 7.66
C THR A 245 23.56 -7.17 6.53
N LYS A 246 23.74 -7.61 5.28
CA LYS A 246 22.99 -7.10 4.12
C LYS A 246 21.49 -7.34 4.24
N LYS A 247 21.09 -8.50 4.76
CA LYS A 247 19.68 -8.85 4.97
C LYS A 247 19.04 -7.98 6.03
N LEU A 248 19.77 -7.70 7.11
CA LEU A 248 19.30 -6.80 8.16
C LEU A 248 19.05 -5.38 7.60
N GLN A 249 19.92 -4.88 6.74
CA GLN A 249 19.75 -3.58 6.08
C GLN A 249 18.51 -3.59 5.16
N LEU A 250 18.38 -4.59 4.30
CA LEU A 250 17.22 -4.73 3.41
C LEU A 250 15.91 -4.84 4.20
N LYS A 251 15.91 -5.60 5.29
CA LYS A 251 14.73 -5.73 6.14
C LYS A 251 14.37 -4.43 6.85
N ARG A 252 15.36 -3.65 7.30
CA ARG A 252 15.12 -2.32 7.87
C ARG A 252 14.49 -1.38 6.85
N ILE A 253 15.01 -1.38 5.60
CA ILE A 253 14.45 -0.58 4.51
C ILE A 253 13.02 -1.03 4.19
N SER A 254 12.78 -2.33 4.06
CA SER A 254 11.45 -2.89 3.83
C SER A 254 10.47 -2.49 4.93
N ASN A 255 10.85 -2.62 6.21
CA ASN A 255 10.00 -2.23 7.33
C ASN A 255 9.74 -0.72 7.37
N LEU A 256 10.71 0.11 6.97
CA LEU A 256 10.51 1.55 6.82
C LEU A 256 9.49 1.86 5.72
N ILE A 257 9.60 1.19 4.57
CA ILE A 257 8.63 1.30 3.48
C ILE A 257 7.23 0.91 3.96
N TYR A 258 7.09 -0.25 4.63
CA TYR A 258 5.78 -0.66 5.17
C TYR A 258 5.25 0.30 6.24
N ALA A 259 6.11 0.89 7.06
CA ALA A 259 5.71 1.89 8.05
C ALA A 259 5.22 3.18 7.37
N ILE A 260 5.93 3.66 6.34
CA ILE A 260 5.52 4.82 5.54
C ILE A 260 4.18 4.52 4.85
N LEU A 261 4.05 3.37 4.17
CA LEU A 261 2.81 2.94 3.54
C LEU A 261 1.65 2.84 4.55
N GLY A 262 1.91 2.32 5.75
CA GLY A 262 0.90 2.23 6.81
C GLY A 262 0.47 3.60 7.35
N ILE A 263 1.42 4.53 7.52
CA ILE A 263 1.13 5.89 7.99
C ILE A 263 0.31 6.64 6.94
N THR A 264 0.74 6.60 5.67
CA THR A 264 0.04 7.27 4.58
C THR A 264 -1.36 6.71 4.33
N LEU A 265 -1.59 5.42 4.57
CA LEU A 265 -2.93 4.81 4.54
C LEU A 265 -3.86 5.36 5.66
N LEU A 266 -3.29 5.80 6.77
CA LEU A 266 -4.05 6.35 7.90
C LEU A 266 -4.33 7.86 7.78
N LEU A 267 -3.56 8.58 6.96
CA LEU A 267 -3.68 10.04 6.85
C LEU A 267 -5.08 10.51 6.36
N PRO A 268 -5.66 9.95 5.27
CA PRO A 268 -6.95 10.40 4.78
C PRO A 268 -8.12 10.17 5.75
N PRO A 269 -8.30 8.97 6.35
CA PRO A 269 -9.36 8.81 7.33
C PRO A 269 -9.16 9.71 8.56
N LEU A 270 -7.93 10.09 8.90
CA LEU A 270 -7.66 11.06 9.96
C LEU A 270 -8.01 12.49 9.52
N SER A 271 -7.77 12.86 8.26
CA SER A 271 -8.20 14.16 7.73
C SER A 271 -9.73 14.26 7.67
N ASP A 272 -10.43 13.20 7.27
CA ASP A 272 -11.88 13.14 7.23
C ASP A 272 -12.50 13.24 8.65
N ILE A 273 -11.89 12.54 9.61
CA ILE A 273 -12.28 12.65 11.03
C ILE A 273 -12.02 14.07 11.52
N TYR A 274 -10.87 14.66 11.20
CA TYR A 274 -10.54 16.02 11.61
C TYR A 274 -11.49 17.06 11.01
N SER A 275 -11.85 16.94 9.73
CA SER A 275 -12.82 17.82 9.06
C SER A 275 -14.23 17.66 9.65
N ALA A 276 -14.64 16.45 10.04
CA ALA A 276 -15.93 16.20 10.67
C ALA A 276 -16.07 16.84 12.08
N PHE A 277 -14.95 17.10 12.75
CA PHE A 277 -14.93 17.78 14.07
C PHE A 277 -14.71 19.30 13.97
N ARG A 278 -14.42 19.85 12.80
CA ARG A 278 -14.45 21.30 12.59
C ARG A 278 -15.90 21.71 12.34
N PRO A 279 -16.46 22.61 13.16
CA PRO A 279 -17.72 23.24 12.81
C PRO A 279 -17.51 24.03 11.52
N ASP A 280 -18.45 23.90 10.58
CA ASP A 280 -18.55 24.54 9.27
C ASP A 280 -17.83 25.93 9.16
N GLU A 281 -16.51 25.93 9.19
CA GLU A 281 -15.77 26.78 8.29
C GLU A 281 -15.98 26.12 6.93
N THR A 282 -17.07 26.46 6.23
CA THR A 282 -17.10 26.40 4.77
C THR A 282 -15.67 26.74 4.35
N GLN A 283 -14.93 25.77 3.85
CA GLN A 283 -13.67 26.06 3.18
C GLN A 283 -14.10 26.96 2.01
N GLU A 284 -14.11 28.26 2.24
CA GLU A 284 -13.98 29.23 1.17
C GLU A 284 -12.66 28.84 0.51
N LYS A 285 -12.78 28.00 -0.53
CA LYS A 285 -11.63 27.67 -1.38
C LYS A 285 -11.07 29.03 -1.78
N ALA A 286 -9.85 29.33 -1.34
CA ALA A 286 -9.28 30.67 -1.52
C ALA A 286 -9.39 31.04 -2.99
N ALA A 287 -10.09 32.11 -3.29
CA ALA A 287 -10.19 32.63 -4.65
C ALA A 287 -8.78 33.00 -5.08
N VAL A 288 -8.28 32.29 -6.10
CA VAL A 288 -6.91 32.47 -6.58
C VAL A 288 -6.92 33.49 -7.70
N SER A 289 -6.06 34.50 -7.61
CA SER A 289 -5.85 35.45 -8.72
C SER A 289 -4.80 34.86 -9.66
N VAL A 290 -5.19 34.64 -10.92
CA VAL A 290 -4.32 34.06 -11.95
C VAL A 290 -4.26 34.96 -13.17
N SER A 291 -3.08 35.15 -13.74
CA SER A 291 -2.90 35.89 -14.98
C SER A 291 -2.03 35.11 -15.97
N PRO A 292 -2.44 34.98 -17.25
CA PRO A 292 -3.77 35.34 -17.79
C PRO A 292 -4.88 34.45 -17.20
N LEU A 293 -6.15 34.80 -17.48
CA LEU A 293 -7.30 34.00 -16.97
C LEU A 293 -7.26 32.56 -17.53
N PRO A 294 -7.40 31.53 -16.69
CA PRO A 294 -7.37 30.13 -17.14
C PRO A 294 -8.72 29.64 -17.66
N TYR A 295 -9.60 30.52 -18.06
CA TYR A 295 -10.94 30.23 -18.58
C TYR A 295 -11.37 31.31 -19.58
N VAL A 296 -12.36 31.00 -20.40
CA VAL A 296 -13.06 31.96 -21.25
C VAL A 296 -14.30 32.44 -20.49
N PRO A 297 -14.46 33.75 -20.26
CA PRO A 297 -15.66 34.27 -19.60
C PRO A 297 -16.94 33.88 -20.36
N MET A 298 -18.00 33.53 -19.65
CA MET A 298 -19.27 33.11 -20.25
C MET A 298 -19.88 34.22 -21.12
N GLU A 299 -19.59 35.49 -20.84
CA GLU A 299 -20.00 36.63 -21.65
C GLU A 299 -19.51 36.54 -23.11
N GLU A 300 -18.31 36.02 -23.35
CA GLU A 300 -17.77 35.83 -24.71
C GLU A 300 -18.58 34.81 -25.51
N ILE A 301 -19.19 33.84 -24.82
CA ILE A 301 -20.00 32.78 -25.44
C ILE A 301 -21.41 33.25 -25.65
N THR A 302 -22.03 33.89 -24.66
CA THR A 302 -23.40 34.34 -24.69
C THR A 302 -23.58 35.63 -25.47
N LYS A 303 -22.50 36.41 -25.66
CA LYS A 303 -22.51 37.76 -26.25
C LYS A 303 -23.47 38.73 -25.54
N SER A 304 -23.73 38.47 -24.28
CA SER A 304 -24.63 39.24 -23.40
C SER A 304 -23.94 39.45 -22.08
N ALA A 305 -23.86 40.67 -21.64
CA ALA A 305 -23.39 40.99 -20.29
C ALA A 305 -24.42 40.41 -19.29
N SER A 306 -23.99 39.48 -18.50
CA SER A 306 -24.76 38.86 -17.42
C SER A 306 -24.03 39.07 -16.10
N ASP A 307 -24.80 39.37 -15.05
CA ASP A 307 -24.21 39.37 -13.70
C ASP A 307 -23.96 37.93 -13.30
N THR A 308 -22.72 37.48 -13.49
CA THR A 308 -22.30 36.09 -13.22
C THR A 308 -21.45 36.04 -11.98
N GLU A 309 -21.77 35.08 -11.11
CA GLU A 309 -20.92 34.75 -9.97
C GLU A 309 -19.82 33.78 -10.46
N ILE A 310 -18.55 34.18 -10.28
CA ILE A 310 -17.39 33.43 -10.75
C ILE A 310 -16.59 32.92 -9.56
N SER A 311 -16.35 31.63 -9.52
CA SER A 311 -15.47 30.99 -8.57
C SER A 311 -14.32 30.29 -9.28
N LEU A 312 -13.07 30.67 -8.96
CA LEU A 312 -11.86 30.06 -9.51
C LEU A 312 -11.10 29.32 -8.39
N TYR A 313 -10.79 28.07 -8.62
CA TYR A 313 -10.05 27.20 -7.70
C TYR A 313 -8.80 26.66 -8.36
N SER A 314 -7.74 26.48 -7.56
CA SER A 314 -6.51 25.83 -8.00
C SER A 314 -6.07 24.83 -6.93
N GLU A 315 -6.11 23.53 -7.24
CA GLU A 315 -5.72 22.46 -6.34
C GLU A 315 -4.72 21.52 -7.06
N PRO A 316 -3.46 21.95 -7.27
CA PRO A 316 -2.49 21.15 -7.98
C PRO A 316 -2.22 19.83 -7.26
N THR A 317 -2.10 18.75 -8.02
CA THR A 317 -1.72 17.43 -7.56
C THR A 317 -0.35 17.03 -8.09
N LEU A 318 0.21 15.90 -7.62
CA LEU A 318 1.47 15.39 -8.15
C LEU A 318 1.41 15.12 -9.66
N PHE A 319 0.27 14.62 -10.15
CA PHE A 319 0.07 14.27 -11.56
C PHE A 319 -0.58 15.39 -12.37
N ALA A 320 -1.16 16.39 -11.72
CA ALA A 320 -1.69 17.58 -12.34
C ALA A 320 -1.10 18.82 -11.63
N PRO A 321 0.18 19.16 -11.90
CA PRO A 321 0.85 20.28 -11.26
C PRO A 321 0.23 21.65 -11.63
N LEU A 322 -0.50 21.72 -12.74
CA LEU A 322 -1.38 22.80 -13.09
C LEU A 322 -2.79 22.27 -13.14
N LEU A 323 -3.66 22.76 -12.27
CA LEU A 323 -5.08 22.41 -12.22
C LEU A 323 -5.87 23.64 -11.82
N PHE A 324 -6.66 24.16 -12.76
CA PHE A 324 -7.61 25.25 -12.53
C PHE A 324 -9.01 24.72 -12.80
N GLN A 325 -9.91 25.06 -11.91
CA GLN A 325 -11.34 24.81 -12.07
C GLN A 325 -12.09 26.13 -11.83
N THR A 326 -12.88 26.52 -12.82
CA THR A 326 -13.69 27.74 -12.78
C THR A 326 -15.14 27.35 -12.91
N PHE A 327 -15.96 27.90 -12.07
CA PHE A 327 -17.40 27.76 -12.13
C PHE A 327 -18.04 29.14 -12.27
N GLU A 328 -18.80 29.32 -13.36
CA GLU A 328 -19.59 30.53 -13.60
C GLU A 328 -21.07 30.19 -13.56
N MET A 329 -21.84 30.97 -12.82
CA MET A 329 -23.27 30.82 -12.70
C MET A 329 -23.98 32.13 -13.02
N GLY A 330 -24.83 32.12 -14.05
CA GLY A 330 -25.78 33.18 -14.37
C GLY A 330 -27.22 32.71 -14.08
N ASP A 331 -28.20 33.56 -14.36
CA ASP A 331 -29.61 33.26 -14.09
C ASP A 331 -30.16 32.01 -14.76
N SER A 332 -29.77 31.75 -16.04
CA SER A 332 -30.24 30.60 -16.81
C SER A 332 -29.13 29.75 -17.40
N ASN A 333 -27.89 30.23 -17.34
CA ASN A 333 -26.72 29.60 -17.93
C ASN A 333 -25.71 29.26 -16.85
N SER A 334 -24.94 28.19 -17.06
CA SER A 334 -23.79 27.87 -16.20
C SER A 334 -22.65 27.30 -17.01
N MET A 335 -21.43 27.61 -16.63
CA MET A 335 -20.23 27.07 -17.26
C MET A 335 -19.23 26.61 -16.21
N ASP A 336 -18.71 25.40 -16.37
CA ASP A 336 -17.64 24.82 -15.59
C ASP A 336 -16.47 24.54 -16.54
N THR A 337 -15.34 25.19 -16.29
CA THR A 337 -14.10 25.06 -17.07
C THR A 337 -13.04 24.43 -16.21
N MET A 338 -12.46 23.33 -16.66
CA MET A 338 -11.32 22.68 -16.04
C MET A 338 -10.15 22.69 -17.02
N LEU A 339 -9.06 23.30 -16.59
CA LEU A 339 -7.78 23.31 -17.32
C LEU A 339 -6.73 22.63 -16.46
N LEU A 340 -6.07 21.61 -17.01
CA LEU A 340 -5.04 20.87 -16.29
C LEU A 340 -3.87 20.47 -17.20
N GLU A 341 -2.69 20.36 -16.60
CA GLU A 341 -1.50 19.79 -17.23
C GLU A 341 -1.18 18.45 -16.55
N VAL A 342 -1.12 17.38 -17.36
CA VAL A 342 -0.87 16.02 -16.85
C VAL A 342 0.60 15.66 -16.95
N ARG A 343 1.19 15.18 -15.85
CA ARG A 343 2.56 14.66 -15.81
C ARG A 343 2.60 13.32 -15.10
N PRO A 344 3.39 12.32 -15.58
CA PRO A 344 4.16 12.34 -16.84
C PRO A 344 3.27 12.21 -18.08
N SER A 345 3.77 12.67 -19.22
CA SER A 345 2.99 12.82 -20.47
C SER A 345 2.32 11.53 -20.98
N PHE A 346 2.86 10.34 -20.67
CA PHE A 346 2.24 9.07 -21.07
C PHE A 346 0.87 8.79 -20.41
N LEU A 347 0.53 9.52 -19.34
CA LEU A 347 -0.78 9.43 -18.69
C LEU A 347 -1.83 10.33 -19.35
N THR A 348 -1.41 11.28 -20.20
CA THR A 348 -2.29 12.34 -20.73
C THR A 348 -3.42 11.76 -21.57
N GLU A 349 -3.11 10.81 -22.46
CA GLU A 349 -4.11 10.17 -23.33
C GLU A 349 -5.18 9.45 -22.50
N GLN A 350 -4.75 8.67 -21.53
CA GLN A 350 -5.70 7.95 -20.65
C GLN A 350 -6.51 8.92 -19.77
N ALA A 351 -5.89 9.98 -19.27
CA ALA A 351 -6.58 11.02 -18.52
C ALA A 351 -7.64 11.72 -19.38
N PHE A 352 -7.29 12.04 -20.63
CA PHE A 352 -8.20 12.63 -21.60
C PHE A 352 -9.40 11.73 -21.89
N LEU A 353 -9.17 10.44 -22.13
CA LEU A 353 -10.24 9.47 -22.38
C LEU A 353 -11.15 9.30 -21.16
N THR A 354 -10.60 9.27 -19.95
CA THR A 354 -11.38 9.03 -18.74
C THR A 354 -12.10 10.27 -18.23
N LEU A 355 -11.54 11.46 -18.39
CA LEU A 355 -12.15 12.72 -17.99
C LEU A 355 -13.09 13.29 -19.06
N GLY A 356 -12.70 13.19 -20.31
CA GLY A 356 -13.39 13.83 -21.43
C GLY A 356 -14.27 12.90 -22.22
N ALA A 357 -13.71 11.83 -22.80
CA ALA A 357 -14.44 10.99 -23.76
C ALA A 357 -15.47 10.05 -23.10
N ASN A 358 -15.17 9.53 -21.91
CA ASN A 358 -16.06 8.57 -21.22
C ASN A 358 -16.98 9.23 -20.19
N GLY A 359 -16.86 10.53 -19.99
CA GLY A 359 -17.77 11.27 -19.14
C GLY A 359 -17.79 10.83 -17.67
N THR A 360 -16.71 10.33 -17.14
CA THR A 360 -16.60 9.78 -15.78
C THR A 360 -16.52 10.84 -14.67
N PHE A 361 -17.23 11.95 -14.80
CA PHE A 361 -17.37 12.87 -13.68
C PHE A 361 -18.46 12.42 -12.69
N PRO A 362 -18.23 12.53 -11.37
CA PRO A 362 -19.09 11.94 -10.34
C PRO A 362 -20.48 12.57 -10.24
N ASP A 363 -20.69 13.74 -10.79
CA ASP A 363 -21.97 14.46 -10.67
C ASP A 363 -22.70 14.54 -12.00
N ALA A 364 -23.84 13.90 -12.04
CA ALA A 364 -25.08 14.12 -12.80
C ALA A 364 -25.06 14.93 -14.15
N PHE A 365 -23.91 15.34 -14.66
CA PHE A 365 -23.76 16.18 -15.84
C PHE A 365 -23.58 15.40 -17.16
N LEU A 366 -23.57 14.07 -17.07
CA LEU A 366 -23.54 13.27 -18.28
C LEU A 366 -24.94 13.09 -18.82
N PRO A 367 -25.14 13.35 -20.10
CA PRO A 367 -26.34 12.95 -20.74
C PRO A 367 -26.48 11.43 -20.66
N SER A 368 -27.56 10.95 -20.09
CA SER A 368 -27.92 9.53 -20.07
C SER A 368 -28.13 8.95 -21.50
N THR A 369 -28.10 9.82 -22.49
CA THR A 369 -28.21 9.53 -23.93
C THR A 369 -27.36 10.52 -24.72
N ALA A 370 -26.03 10.45 -24.58
CA ALA A 370 -25.12 11.20 -25.45
C ALA A 370 -25.24 10.59 -26.87
N GLU A 371 -26.03 11.20 -27.75
CA GLU A 371 -25.93 10.97 -29.17
C GLU A 371 -24.51 11.33 -29.58
N GLN A 372 -23.81 10.36 -30.14
CA GLN A 372 -22.47 10.31 -30.68
C GLN A 372 -21.63 11.59 -30.55
N ALA A 373 -20.54 11.50 -29.74
CA ALA A 373 -19.55 12.56 -29.65
C ALA A 373 -19.10 13.00 -31.05
N LEU A 374 -19.17 14.28 -31.32
CA LEU A 374 -18.57 14.84 -32.50
C LEU A 374 -17.07 14.93 -32.32
N VAL A 375 -16.32 14.17 -33.13
CA VAL A 375 -14.85 14.27 -33.12
C VAL A 375 -14.46 15.56 -33.81
N LEU A 376 -13.71 16.39 -33.12
CA LEU A 376 -13.18 17.65 -33.64
C LEU A 376 -11.74 17.41 -34.13
N SER A 377 -11.38 17.93 -35.29
CA SER A 377 -10.04 17.90 -35.84
C SER A 377 -9.58 19.30 -36.23
N SER A 378 -8.39 19.69 -35.81
CA SER A 378 -7.76 20.98 -36.14
C SER A 378 -6.25 20.86 -35.97
N ASP A 379 -5.48 21.67 -36.71
CA ASP A 379 -4.02 21.77 -36.50
C ASP A 379 -3.64 22.46 -35.17
N SER A 380 -4.63 23.05 -34.49
CA SER A 380 -4.43 23.79 -33.25
C SER A 380 -4.46 22.95 -31.98
N PHE A 381 -4.93 21.71 -32.04
CA PHE A 381 -4.99 20.74 -30.92
C PHE A 381 -4.86 19.32 -31.44
N ASP A 382 -4.45 18.39 -30.58
CA ASP A 382 -4.20 16.99 -31.00
C ASP A 382 -5.48 16.19 -31.11
N GLU A 383 -6.40 16.35 -30.14
CA GLU A 383 -7.68 15.66 -30.07
C GLU A 383 -8.76 16.55 -29.46
N GLY A 384 -9.99 16.40 -29.94
CA GLY A 384 -11.13 17.13 -29.40
C GLY A 384 -12.44 16.34 -29.55
N TYR A 385 -13.28 16.45 -28.52
CA TYR A 385 -14.64 15.88 -28.53
C TYR A 385 -15.65 16.93 -28.11
N PHE A 386 -16.77 16.94 -28.78
CA PHE A 386 -17.92 17.76 -28.43
C PHE A 386 -19.15 16.88 -28.24
N TYR A 387 -19.81 17.07 -27.10
CA TYR A 387 -21.05 16.41 -26.75
C TYR A 387 -22.16 17.44 -26.56
N GLN A 388 -23.35 17.15 -27.07
CA GLN A 388 -24.51 17.96 -26.86
C GLN A 388 -25.70 17.07 -26.52
N GLU A 389 -26.37 17.37 -25.40
CA GLU A 389 -27.61 16.69 -25.03
C GLU A 389 -28.79 17.32 -25.74
N THR A 390 -29.69 16.49 -26.26
CA THR A 390 -30.94 16.91 -26.94
C THR A 390 -32.08 17.18 -25.96
N SER A 391 -31.78 17.22 -24.63
CA SER A 391 -32.81 17.50 -23.63
C SER A 391 -33.14 19.00 -23.49
N GLU A 392 -34.26 19.31 -22.80
CA GLU A 392 -34.66 20.70 -22.48
C GLU A 392 -33.59 21.50 -21.75
N MET A 393 -32.60 20.83 -21.14
CA MET A 393 -31.54 21.47 -20.38
C MET A 393 -30.34 21.93 -21.22
N GLN A 394 -30.27 21.61 -22.51
CA GLN A 394 -29.22 22.01 -23.47
C GLN A 394 -27.80 21.92 -22.92
N ARG A 395 -27.45 20.79 -22.30
CA ARG A 395 -26.11 20.56 -21.75
C ARG A 395 -25.14 20.25 -22.86
N GLN A 396 -23.96 20.87 -22.81
CA GLN A 396 -22.88 20.69 -23.77
C GLN A 396 -21.56 20.44 -23.04
N MET A 397 -20.68 19.68 -23.66
CA MET A 397 -19.34 19.43 -23.14
C MET A 397 -18.34 19.49 -24.30
N LEU A 398 -17.32 20.30 -24.14
CA LEU A 398 -16.18 20.41 -25.03
C LEU A 398 -14.94 19.91 -24.31
N THR A 399 -14.22 18.98 -24.92
CA THR A 399 -12.97 18.44 -24.36
C THR A 399 -11.89 18.57 -25.43
N LEU A 400 -10.77 19.21 -25.09
CA LEU A 400 -9.63 19.42 -25.99
C LEU A 400 -8.34 18.95 -25.32
N ARG A 401 -7.45 18.38 -26.14
CA ARG A 401 -6.10 18.00 -25.73
C ARG A 401 -5.05 18.63 -26.66
N LYS A 402 -4.00 19.21 -26.05
CA LYS A 402 -2.80 19.64 -26.75
C LYS A 402 -1.57 19.29 -25.94
N GLY A 403 -0.73 18.38 -26.45
CA GLY A 403 0.41 17.84 -25.70
C GLY A 403 -0.02 17.19 -24.40
N ASN A 404 0.43 17.74 -23.28
CA ASN A 404 0.09 17.30 -21.94
C ASN A 404 -0.99 18.15 -21.25
N ARG A 405 -1.58 19.11 -21.94
CA ARG A 405 -2.66 19.97 -21.43
C ARG A 405 -4.02 19.47 -21.89
N LEU A 406 -4.97 19.48 -20.97
CA LEU A 406 -6.36 19.12 -21.17
C LEU A 406 -7.24 20.29 -20.78
N LEU A 407 -8.22 20.58 -21.61
CA LEU A 407 -9.29 21.54 -21.33
C LEU A 407 -10.62 20.84 -21.42
N ILE A 408 -11.43 20.98 -20.39
CA ILE A 408 -12.77 20.40 -20.31
C ILE A 408 -13.72 21.55 -19.97
N VAL A 409 -14.66 21.83 -20.85
CA VAL A 409 -15.68 22.86 -20.65
C VAL A 409 -17.04 22.23 -20.65
N ARG A 410 -17.82 22.44 -19.62
CA ARG A 410 -19.21 22.06 -19.51
C ARG A 410 -20.07 23.29 -19.50
N TYR A 411 -21.02 23.34 -20.36
CA TYR A 411 -21.88 24.49 -20.53
C TYR A 411 -23.35 24.05 -20.51
N ARG A 412 -24.15 24.82 -19.83
CA ARG A 412 -25.63 24.74 -19.88
C ARG A 412 -26.15 26.07 -20.38
N GLY A 413 -26.75 26.06 -21.56
CA GLY A 413 -27.29 27.27 -22.20
C GLY A 413 -27.59 27.05 -23.67
N GLU A 414 -28.19 28.04 -24.30
CA GLU A 414 -28.68 27.96 -25.67
C GLU A 414 -27.59 28.05 -26.75
N ASN A 415 -26.47 28.74 -26.43
CA ASN A 415 -25.38 28.94 -27.38
C ASN A 415 -24.56 27.65 -27.55
N ARG A 416 -24.04 27.43 -28.76
CA ARG A 416 -23.19 26.25 -29.01
C ARG A 416 -21.71 26.54 -28.69
N LEU A 417 -21.11 25.73 -27.79
CA LEU A 417 -19.68 25.87 -27.44
C LEU A 417 -18.75 25.75 -28.64
N VAL A 418 -19.09 24.89 -29.61
CA VAL A 418 -18.26 24.68 -30.83
C VAL A 418 -18.12 25.94 -31.64
N ASP A 419 -19.12 26.83 -31.65
CA ASP A 419 -19.09 28.06 -32.42
C ASP A 419 -18.08 29.08 -31.82
N SER A 420 -17.72 28.88 -30.54
CA SER A 420 -16.73 29.70 -29.81
C SER A 420 -15.40 28.98 -29.62
N LEU A 421 -15.12 27.90 -30.39
CA LEU A 421 -13.93 27.07 -30.23
C LEU A 421 -12.62 27.88 -30.24
N SER A 422 -12.53 28.89 -31.09
CA SER A 422 -11.35 29.78 -31.21
C SER A 422 -11.00 30.53 -29.93
N ALA A 423 -11.98 30.82 -29.07
CA ALA A 423 -11.75 31.46 -27.78
C ALA A 423 -11.06 30.55 -26.75
N PHE A 424 -11.26 29.26 -26.85
CA PHE A 424 -10.70 28.25 -25.93
C PHE A 424 -9.27 27.81 -26.29
N LEU A 425 -8.84 27.94 -27.55
CA LEU A 425 -7.55 27.46 -28.00
C LEU A 425 -6.35 28.10 -27.28
N PRO A 426 -6.35 29.42 -27.01
CA PRO A 426 -5.24 30.06 -26.29
C PRO A 426 -5.01 29.45 -24.89
N LEU A 427 -6.02 28.94 -24.22
CA LEU A 427 -5.90 28.34 -22.90
C LEU A 427 -4.96 27.13 -22.88
N LEU A 428 -4.84 26.40 -23.99
CA LEU A 428 -3.96 25.23 -24.11
C LEU A 428 -2.49 25.59 -24.34
N GLU A 429 -2.17 26.84 -24.64
CA GLU A 429 -0.82 27.30 -25.01
C GLU A 429 -0.21 28.27 -24.02
N GLN A 430 -1.03 29.03 -23.29
CA GLN A 430 -0.58 30.10 -22.41
C GLN A 430 0.10 29.54 -21.14
N ASP A 431 1.09 30.29 -20.65
CA ASP A 431 1.68 30.03 -19.34
C ASP A 431 0.95 30.86 -18.26
N TYR A 432 0.64 30.21 -17.14
CA TYR A 432 -0.16 30.80 -16.07
C TYR A 432 0.71 31.11 -14.86
N THR A 433 0.52 32.30 -14.29
CA THR A 433 1.19 32.70 -13.06
C THR A 433 0.14 32.94 -11.98
N ILE A 434 0.25 32.21 -10.87
CA ILE A 434 -0.57 32.42 -9.69
C ILE A 434 -0.03 33.68 -8.99
N GLN A 435 -0.86 34.66 -8.76
CA GLN A 435 -0.52 35.84 -7.99
C GLN A 435 -0.83 35.54 -6.52
N GLU A 436 0.20 35.52 -5.66
CA GLU A 436 0.07 35.36 -4.22
C GLU A 436 -0.56 36.56 -3.54
#